data_a3fdba58fd3ba4d8ce1142a737e8a34f
#
_entry.id   a3fdba58fd3ba4d8ce1142a737e8a34f
#
_cell.length_a   1.000
_cell.length_b   1.000
_cell.length_c   1.000
_cell.angle_alpha   90.00
_cell.angle_beta   90.00
_cell.angle_gamma   90.00
#
_symmetry.space_group_name_H-M   'P 1'
#
loop_
_entity.id
_entity.type
_entity.pdbx_description
1 polymer ?
#
loop_
_entity_poly.entity_id
_entity_poly.type
_entity_poly.pdbx_seq_one_letter_code
_entity_poly.pdbx_strand_id
1 'polypeptide(L)'
;MKKNVLKSLLAVGLLVSGFLGFAQEYDVLKDAPAEVKERIAKADEFIAQKQYASANGALGLDDNEYIIYKRTELYTQYFVQSLMHQMFVIKNLEKNEDLLDLRLNFTGEAAMTMYNVEEVIDNFQSEHGKKPILNLALGNFYYDVSQRYGDQWLISFDELRKLAKVNYTKAEEAGLYDNYSLFAMGSIEINDKEWEKAENHFATLVKVENENASAWYNLALTLMYQGRYEEAREYIKKSIKFETNEDWKIDEYLLWSDSYLYKDDVDGAIKVLNEGKKKLKNNLNVTFELGKIYFVYKYDYAKAEKEFIAAVKSEPRVVSDVLALIAQTQDWENYIKFIGKAKKLHSKDDEYQGYVGYMAAQGYLIKGDFESAKKELDDAENKLKKAEVYEDYEETFVEMRELCAEQGK
;
A
#
# COMPACT_ATOMS: atom_id res chain seq x y z
N MET A 1 11.69 -10.26 19.81
CA MET A 1 11.13 -10.58 18.51
C MET A 1 9.69 -10.08 18.26
N LYS A 2 8.83 -9.90 19.29
CA LYS A 2 7.43 -9.44 19.12
C LYS A 2 7.24 -7.99 18.57
N LYS A 3 8.26 -7.14 18.49
CA LYS A 3 8.14 -5.70 18.10
C LYS A 3 8.46 -5.38 16.63
N ASN A 4 8.96 -6.30 15.84
CA ASN A 4 9.42 -6.02 14.48
C ASN A 4 8.49 -6.49 13.36
N VAL A 5 7.39 -7.17 13.66
CA VAL A 5 6.41 -7.62 12.66
C VAL A 5 5.55 -6.47 12.14
N LEU A 6 5.36 -5.41 12.94
CA LEU A 6 4.53 -4.25 12.54
C LEU A 6 5.18 -3.28 11.56
N LYS A 7 6.50 -3.39 11.28
CA LYS A 7 7.19 -2.44 10.40
C LYS A 7 6.98 -2.65 8.90
N SER A 8 6.47 -3.79 8.48
CA SER A 8 6.19 -4.08 7.07
C SER A 8 4.78 -3.68 6.59
N LEU A 9 3.89 -3.27 7.49
CA LEU A 9 2.51 -2.90 7.17
C LEU A 9 2.29 -1.40 6.88
N LEU A 10 3.36 -0.59 6.86
CA LEU A 10 3.25 0.86 6.64
C LEU A 10 3.31 1.32 5.18
N ALA A 11 3.32 0.39 4.23
CA ALA A 11 3.11 0.73 2.82
C ALA A 11 1.59 0.65 2.51
N VAL A 12 0.81 1.56 3.08
CA VAL A 12 -0.58 1.77 2.66
C VAL A 12 -0.54 2.40 1.27
N GLY A 13 -0.59 1.54 0.24
CA GLY A 13 -0.82 1.97 -1.12
C GLY A 13 -2.20 2.59 -1.25
N LEU A 14 -2.29 3.91 -1.11
CA LEU A 14 -3.48 4.68 -1.43
C LEU A 14 -3.62 4.79 -2.94
N LEU A 15 -4.19 3.77 -3.57
CA LEU A 15 -4.89 3.93 -4.83
C LEU A 15 -6.33 4.27 -4.49
N VAL A 16 -6.70 5.52 -4.69
CA VAL A 16 -8.09 5.95 -4.70
C VAL A 16 -8.76 5.23 -5.86
N SER A 17 -9.32 4.05 -5.61
CA SER A 17 -10.32 3.45 -6.49
C SER A 17 -11.49 4.41 -6.49
N GLY A 18 -11.88 4.88 -7.68
CA GLY A 18 -12.93 5.86 -7.84
C GLY A 18 -14.16 5.48 -7.04
N PHE A 19 -14.53 6.33 -6.11
CA PHE A 19 -15.76 6.22 -5.34
C PHE A 19 -16.95 6.37 -6.30
N LEU A 20 -17.48 5.27 -6.78
CA LEU A 20 -18.79 5.18 -7.41
C LEU A 20 -19.74 4.50 -6.42
N GLY A 21 -20.10 5.20 -5.37
CA GLY A 21 -21.10 4.76 -4.42
C GLY A 21 -22.08 5.89 -4.16
N PHE A 22 -23.31 5.78 -4.67
CA PHE A 22 -24.43 6.61 -4.23
C PHE A 22 -24.82 6.17 -2.80
N ALA A 23 -24.07 6.61 -1.80
CA ALA A 23 -24.43 6.50 -0.40
C ALA A 23 -24.83 7.89 0.10
N GLN A 24 -25.69 7.93 1.09
CA GLN A 24 -26.23 9.13 1.68
C GLN A 24 -25.08 10.06 2.12
N GLU A 25 -24.63 10.93 1.21
CA GLU A 25 -23.68 11.99 1.49
C GLU A 25 -24.18 12.76 2.70
N TYR A 26 -23.30 13.01 3.66
CA TYR A 26 -23.54 14.14 4.56
C TYR A 26 -23.65 15.35 3.64
N ASP A 27 -24.85 15.93 3.56
CA ASP A 27 -25.17 16.92 2.53
C ASP A 27 -24.38 18.21 2.79
N VAL A 28 -23.07 18.17 2.46
CA VAL A 28 -22.16 19.33 2.54
C VAL A 28 -22.69 20.50 1.71
N LEU A 29 -23.59 20.21 0.80
CA LEU A 29 -24.27 21.18 -0.05
C LEU A 29 -25.63 21.61 0.49
N LYS A 30 -26.00 21.19 1.72
CA LYS A 30 -27.33 21.43 2.30
C LYS A 30 -27.78 22.90 2.16
N ASP A 31 -26.89 23.81 2.46
CA ASP A 31 -27.17 25.26 2.47
C ASP A 31 -26.78 25.95 1.15
N ALA A 32 -26.33 25.19 0.12
CA ALA A 32 -26.01 25.75 -1.19
C ALA A 32 -27.28 26.24 -1.93
N PRO A 33 -27.20 27.36 -2.68
CA PRO A 33 -28.28 27.82 -3.52
C PRO A 33 -28.72 26.74 -4.54
N ALA A 34 -30.00 26.71 -4.90
CA ALA A 34 -30.55 25.70 -5.83
C ALA A 34 -29.83 25.66 -7.17
N GLU A 35 -29.50 26.82 -7.73
CA GLU A 35 -28.74 26.92 -8.99
C GLU A 35 -27.34 26.33 -8.85
N VAL A 36 -26.65 26.55 -7.71
CA VAL A 36 -25.32 25.98 -7.43
C VAL A 36 -25.40 24.47 -7.31
N LYS A 37 -26.44 23.94 -6.60
CA LYS A 37 -26.69 22.49 -6.52
C LYS A 37 -26.90 21.86 -7.89
N GLU A 38 -27.67 22.49 -8.77
CA GLU A 38 -27.91 22.01 -10.13
C GLU A 38 -26.61 21.96 -10.94
N ARG A 39 -25.76 22.99 -10.85
CA ARG A 39 -24.47 23.05 -11.54
C ARG A 39 -23.51 21.96 -11.04
N ILE A 40 -23.46 21.73 -9.73
CA ILE A 40 -22.63 20.69 -9.13
C ILE A 40 -23.14 19.31 -9.53
N ALA A 41 -24.45 19.05 -9.44
CA ALA A 41 -25.04 17.78 -9.88
C ALA A 41 -24.71 17.47 -11.34
N LYS A 42 -24.79 18.47 -12.22
CA LYS A 42 -24.39 18.32 -13.62
C LYS A 42 -22.89 18.04 -13.79
N ALA A 43 -22.05 18.65 -12.98
CA ALA A 43 -20.61 18.34 -12.97
C ALA A 43 -20.36 16.90 -12.52
N ASP A 44 -21.08 16.42 -11.49
CA ASP A 44 -21.01 15.03 -11.02
C ASP A 44 -21.43 14.01 -12.07
N GLU A 45 -22.50 14.32 -12.84
CA GLU A 45 -22.91 13.49 -13.98
C GLU A 45 -21.79 13.38 -15.03
N PHE A 46 -21.10 14.48 -15.34
CA PHE A 46 -19.96 14.46 -16.24
C PHE A 46 -18.76 13.71 -15.66
N ILE A 47 -18.47 13.86 -14.36
CA ILE A 47 -17.41 13.11 -13.68
C ILE A 47 -17.67 11.61 -13.77
N ALA A 48 -18.90 11.17 -13.50
CA ALA A 48 -19.30 9.77 -13.59
C ALA A 48 -19.13 9.20 -15.03
N GLN A 49 -19.23 10.05 -16.04
CA GLN A 49 -19.00 9.71 -17.45
C GLN A 49 -17.53 9.90 -17.88
N LYS A 50 -16.61 10.18 -16.96
CA LYS A 50 -15.19 10.51 -17.22
C LYS A 50 -15.01 11.75 -18.15
N GLN A 51 -15.97 12.66 -18.13
CA GLN A 51 -16.00 13.89 -18.93
C GLN A 51 -15.56 15.10 -18.09
N TYR A 52 -14.31 15.09 -17.63
CA TYR A 52 -13.79 16.02 -16.60
C TYR A 52 -13.71 17.47 -17.08
N ALA A 53 -13.33 17.71 -18.34
CA ALA A 53 -13.35 19.07 -18.90
C ALA A 53 -14.77 19.63 -19.00
N SER A 54 -15.75 18.79 -19.36
CA SER A 54 -17.16 19.16 -19.38
C SER A 54 -17.69 19.43 -17.97
N ALA A 55 -17.24 18.66 -16.97
CA ALA A 55 -17.56 18.90 -15.56
C ALA A 55 -17.08 20.29 -15.11
N ASN A 56 -15.83 20.66 -15.43
CA ASN A 56 -15.31 22.00 -15.13
C ASN A 56 -16.14 23.10 -15.80
N GLY A 57 -16.54 22.89 -17.06
CA GLY A 57 -17.42 23.84 -17.77
C GLY A 57 -18.78 23.98 -17.11
N ALA A 58 -19.37 22.91 -16.60
CA ALA A 58 -20.66 22.93 -15.90
C ALA A 58 -20.62 23.72 -14.59
N LEU A 59 -19.47 23.75 -13.90
CA LEU A 59 -19.27 24.57 -12.70
C LEU A 59 -19.30 26.08 -12.98
N GLY A 60 -19.11 26.52 -14.23
CA GLY A 60 -19.10 27.94 -14.61
C GLY A 60 -17.85 28.69 -14.17
N LEU A 61 -17.89 30.02 -14.17
CA LEU A 61 -16.75 30.86 -13.85
C LEU A 61 -16.90 31.66 -12.54
N ASP A 62 -18.08 31.62 -11.95
CA ASP A 62 -18.39 32.42 -10.77
C ASP A 62 -17.70 31.87 -9.51
N ASP A 63 -17.37 32.78 -8.62
CA ASP A 63 -16.82 32.47 -7.32
C ASP A 63 -17.97 32.28 -6.31
N ASN A 64 -18.19 31.02 -5.94
CA ASN A 64 -19.08 30.61 -4.87
C ASN A 64 -18.37 29.51 -4.05
N GLU A 65 -18.49 29.55 -2.73
CA GLU A 65 -17.77 28.63 -1.85
C GLU A 65 -17.99 27.14 -2.20
N TYR A 66 -19.20 26.76 -2.62
CA TYR A 66 -19.50 25.37 -3.00
C TYR A 66 -18.94 25.02 -4.39
N ILE A 67 -18.90 25.99 -5.29
CA ILE A 67 -18.24 25.81 -6.59
C ILE A 67 -16.73 25.69 -6.42
N ILE A 68 -16.12 26.50 -5.58
CA ILE A 68 -14.69 26.42 -5.26
C ILE A 68 -14.36 25.05 -4.64
N TYR A 69 -15.16 24.57 -3.67
CA TYR A 69 -15.03 23.24 -3.09
C TYR A 69 -15.05 22.15 -4.18
N LYS A 70 -16.05 22.12 -5.03
CA LYS A 70 -16.20 21.11 -6.08
C LYS A 70 -15.12 21.23 -7.17
N ARG A 71 -14.73 22.44 -7.52
CA ARG A 71 -13.64 22.68 -8.48
C ARG A 71 -12.30 22.25 -7.93
N THR A 72 -12.04 22.46 -6.64
CA THR A 72 -10.84 21.94 -5.96
C THR A 72 -10.76 20.43 -6.06
N GLU A 73 -11.85 19.71 -5.74
CA GLU A 73 -11.95 18.25 -5.95
C GLU A 73 -11.64 17.87 -7.40
N LEU A 74 -12.26 18.54 -8.37
CA LEU A 74 -12.07 18.24 -9.78
C LEU A 74 -10.59 18.35 -10.19
N TYR A 75 -9.91 19.44 -9.82
CA TYR A 75 -8.53 19.65 -10.19
C TYR A 75 -7.55 18.76 -9.42
N THR A 76 -7.84 18.40 -8.19
CA THR A 76 -6.94 17.56 -7.39
C THR A 76 -7.13 16.06 -7.66
N GLN A 77 -8.33 15.62 -8.02
CA GLN A 77 -8.63 14.19 -8.17
C GLN A 77 -8.73 13.71 -9.62
N TYR A 78 -9.07 14.58 -10.57
CA TYR A 78 -9.40 14.16 -11.95
C TYR A 78 -8.50 14.75 -13.04
N PHE A 79 -7.31 15.24 -12.67
CA PHE A 79 -6.32 15.69 -13.65
C PHE A 79 -5.67 14.52 -14.39
N VAL A 80 -5.26 14.77 -15.63
CA VAL A 80 -4.46 13.85 -16.44
C VAL A 80 -2.96 14.11 -16.23
N GLN A 81 -2.59 15.38 -16.15
CA GLN A 81 -1.21 15.82 -15.89
C GLN A 81 -1.22 17.01 -14.94
N SER A 82 -0.22 17.07 -14.07
CA SER A 82 0.04 18.22 -13.21
C SER A 82 1.50 18.65 -13.37
N LEU A 83 1.73 19.92 -13.63
CA LEU A 83 3.05 20.54 -13.60
C LEU A 83 3.11 21.57 -12.48
N MET A 84 4.28 21.62 -11.80
CA MET A 84 4.55 22.61 -10.74
C MET A 84 3.43 22.65 -9.68
N HIS A 85 2.73 21.53 -9.52
CA HIS A 85 1.76 21.26 -8.44
C HIS A 85 0.48 22.11 -8.46
N GLN A 86 0.39 23.12 -9.31
CA GLN A 86 -0.73 24.07 -9.39
C GLN A 86 -1.22 24.29 -10.82
N MET A 87 -0.61 23.62 -11.78
CA MET A 87 -1.03 23.63 -13.18
C MET A 87 -1.53 22.25 -13.57
N PHE A 88 -2.75 22.17 -14.07
CA PHE A 88 -3.43 20.91 -14.33
C PHE A 88 -3.89 20.81 -15.77
N VAL A 89 -3.81 19.62 -16.34
CA VAL A 89 -4.49 19.23 -17.55
C VAL A 89 -5.74 18.45 -17.17
N ILE A 90 -6.88 19.01 -17.49
CA ILE A 90 -8.19 18.35 -17.34
C ILE A 90 -8.74 18.08 -18.75
N LYS A 91 -9.07 16.83 -19.04
CA LYS A 91 -9.67 16.46 -20.36
C LYS A 91 -10.82 15.48 -20.18
N ASN A 92 -11.69 15.42 -21.18
CA ASN A 92 -12.66 14.35 -21.28
C ASN A 92 -11.93 13.09 -21.74
N LEU A 93 -12.21 11.95 -21.10
CA LEU A 93 -11.60 10.67 -21.48
C LEU A 93 -12.43 10.00 -22.58
N GLU A 94 -11.72 9.31 -23.48
CA GLU A 94 -12.33 8.40 -24.42
C GLU A 94 -12.81 7.11 -23.72
N LYS A 95 -13.72 6.37 -24.34
CA LYS A 95 -14.35 5.18 -23.74
C LYS A 95 -13.36 4.13 -23.24
N ASN A 96 -12.22 4.03 -23.88
CA ASN A 96 -11.14 3.05 -23.60
C ASN A 96 -9.97 3.66 -22.84
N GLU A 97 -10.02 4.93 -22.46
CA GLU A 97 -8.98 5.57 -21.66
C GLU A 97 -9.24 5.35 -20.18
N ASP A 98 -8.16 5.13 -19.44
CA ASP A 98 -8.13 5.10 -17.99
C ASP A 98 -7.33 6.29 -17.44
N LEU A 99 -7.83 6.89 -16.36
CA LEU A 99 -7.21 8.09 -15.78
C LEU A 99 -5.83 7.82 -15.19
N LEU A 100 -5.64 6.65 -14.56
CA LEU A 100 -4.36 6.30 -13.94
C LEU A 100 -3.32 5.98 -15.02
N ASP A 101 -3.71 5.25 -16.06
CA ASP A 101 -2.84 4.97 -17.20
C ASP A 101 -2.39 6.25 -17.90
N LEU A 102 -3.31 7.22 -18.05
CA LEU A 102 -2.97 8.51 -18.64
C LEU A 102 -2.01 9.30 -17.76
N ARG A 103 -2.20 9.32 -16.44
CA ARG A 103 -1.26 10.01 -15.53
C ARG A 103 0.16 9.47 -15.62
N LEU A 104 0.31 8.17 -15.84
CA LEU A 104 1.62 7.52 -15.97
C LEU A 104 2.26 7.72 -17.33
N ASN A 105 1.45 7.81 -18.40
CA ASN A 105 1.91 7.69 -19.78
C ASN A 105 1.46 8.84 -20.69
N PHE A 106 0.96 9.97 -20.14
CA PHE A 106 0.46 11.07 -20.97
C PHE A 106 1.59 11.76 -21.74
N THR A 107 1.56 11.66 -23.06
CA THR A 107 2.52 12.28 -23.97
C THR A 107 1.87 13.31 -24.90
N GLY A 108 0.58 13.59 -24.71
CA GLY A 108 -0.19 14.50 -25.56
C GLY A 108 0.06 15.96 -25.24
N GLU A 109 -0.17 16.83 -26.23
CA GLU A 109 -0.33 18.25 -26.01
C GLU A 109 -1.75 18.53 -25.51
N ALA A 110 -1.89 19.21 -24.39
CA ALA A 110 -3.16 19.65 -23.85
C ALA A 110 -3.03 21.02 -23.19
N ALA A 111 -4.10 21.79 -23.21
CA ALA A 111 -4.13 23.08 -22.53
C ALA A 111 -4.01 22.86 -21.01
N MET A 112 -3.08 23.56 -20.40
CA MET A 112 -2.90 23.57 -18.95
C MET A 112 -3.68 24.73 -18.34
N THR A 113 -4.34 24.47 -17.23
CA THR A 113 -5.02 25.48 -16.43
C THR A 113 -4.27 25.66 -15.13
N MET A 114 -3.96 26.90 -14.79
CA MET A 114 -3.46 27.26 -13.47
C MET A 114 -4.66 27.32 -12.52
N TYR A 115 -4.59 26.56 -11.42
CA TYR A 115 -5.58 26.61 -10.35
C TYR A 115 -4.86 26.50 -9.01
N ASN A 116 -4.44 27.64 -8.47
CA ASN A 116 -3.79 27.72 -7.16
C ASN A 116 -4.89 27.64 -6.08
N VAL A 117 -5.06 26.47 -5.49
CA VAL A 117 -6.12 26.18 -4.52
C VAL A 117 -6.06 27.13 -3.33
N GLU A 118 -4.87 27.31 -2.76
CA GLU A 118 -4.67 28.16 -1.59
C GLU A 118 -5.00 29.63 -1.89
N GLU A 119 -4.49 30.14 -2.99
CA GLU A 119 -4.71 31.53 -3.42
C GLU A 119 -6.20 31.80 -3.76
N VAL A 120 -6.85 30.88 -4.46
CA VAL A 120 -8.29 30.98 -4.78
C VAL A 120 -9.12 31.04 -3.52
N ILE A 121 -8.83 30.17 -2.56
CA ILE A 121 -9.57 30.11 -1.29
C ILE A 121 -9.27 31.33 -0.42
N ASP A 122 -8.03 31.77 -0.32
CA ASP A 122 -7.63 32.94 0.47
C ASP A 122 -8.24 34.22 -0.10
N ASN A 123 -8.22 34.41 -1.42
CA ASN A 123 -8.86 35.56 -2.07
C ASN A 123 -10.36 35.59 -1.80
N PHE A 124 -11.05 34.46 -1.98
CA PHE A 124 -12.46 34.36 -1.70
C PHE A 124 -12.79 34.67 -0.23
N GLN A 125 -12.04 34.10 0.70
CA GLN A 125 -12.27 34.32 2.13
C GLN A 125 -11.94 35.74 2.58
N SER A 126 -11.00 36.42 1.91
CA SER A 126 -10.67 37.82 2.20
C SER A 126 -11.83 38.78 1.86
N GLU A 127 -12.62 38.46 0.83
CA GLU A 127 -13.73 39.26 0.35
C GLU A 127 -15.07 38.87 1.03
N HIS A 128 -15.28 37.58 1.28
CA HIS A 128 -16.57 37.03 1.72
C HIS A 128 -16.56 36.45 3.13
N GLY A 129 -15.42 36.55 3.84
CA GLY A 129 -15.24 35.97 5.17
C GLY A 129 -15.02 34.45 5.13
N LYS A 130 -14.65 33.89 6.28
CA LYS A 130 -14.34 32.48 6.43
C LYS A 130 -15.57 31.59 6.17
N LYS A 131 -15.39 30.54 5.39
CA LYS A 131 -16.42 29.58 5.01
C LYS A 131 -15.96 28.17 5.42
N PRO A 132 -16.70 27.45 6.28
CA PRO A 132 -16.31 26.12 6.75
C PRO A 132 -16.10 25.11 5.62
N ILE A 133 -16.89 25.15 4.54
CA ILE A 133 -16.73 24.25 3.40
C ILE A 133 -15.38 24.43 2.68
N LEU A 134 -14.79 25.62 2.74
CA LEU A 134 -13.47 25.87 2.17
C LEU A 134 -12.34 25.30 3.05
N ASN A 135 -12.59 25.13 4.36
CA ASN A 135 -11.67 24.33 5.19
C ASN A 135 -11.73 22.85 4.78
N LEU A 136 -12.91 22.31 4.45
CA LEU A 136 -13.03 20.96 3.93
C LEU A 136 -12.28 20.80 2.61
N ALA A 137 -12.42 21.77 1.68
CA ALA A 137 -11.68 21.80 0.41
C ALA A 137 -10.16 21.82 0.63
N LEU A 138 -9.66 22.66 1.54
CA LEU A 138 -8.24 22.72 1.89
C LEU A 138 -7.75 21.42 2.55
N GLY A 139 -8.56 20.82 3.42
CA GLY A 139 -8.26 19.53 4.02
C GLY A 139 -8.06 18.45 2.95
N ASN A 140 -9.02 18.34 2.02
CA ASN A 140 -8.98 17.41 0.89
C ASN A 140 -7.75 17.68 0.01
N PHE A 141 -7.47 18.94 -0.32
CA PHE A 141 -6.30 19.34 -1.11
C PHE A 141 -4.98 18.92 -0.45
N TYR A 142 -4.75 19.29 0.81
CA TYR A 142 -3.50 18.97 1.50
C TYR A 142 -3.32 17.46 1.70
N TYR A 143 -4.40 16.75 1.98
CA TYR A 143 -4.35 15.30 2.10
C TYR A 143 -4.00 14.64 0.76
N ASP A 144 -4.69 15.01 -0.33
CA ASP A 144 -4.40 14.51 -1.68
C ASP A 144 -2.96 14.75 -2.08
N VAL A 145 -2.47 15.97 -1.86
CA VAL A 145 -1.09 16.36 -2.18
C VAL A 145 -0.10 15.53 -1.37
N SER A 146 -0.35 15.32 -0.08
CA SER A 146 0.51 14.50 0.78
C SER A 146 0.62 13.06 0.26
N GLN A 147 -0.49 12.49 -0.20
CA GLN A 147 -0.52 11.11 -0.69
C GLN A 147 0.13 10.94 -2.07
N ARG A 148 0.02 11.96 -2.94
CA ARG A 148 0.52 11.87 -4.32
C ARG A 148 1.97 12.25 -4.47
N TYR A 149 2.41 13.26 -3.75
CA TYR A 149 3.73 13.88 -3.95
C TYR A 149 4.67 13.66 -2.76
N GLY A 150 4.13 13.41 -1.57
CA GLY A 150 4.94 13.25 -0.35
C GLY A 150 5.89 14.44 -0.17
N ASP A 151 7.16 14.16 0.05
CA ASP A 151 8.22 15.17 0.21
C ASP A 151 8.67 15.84 -1.11
N GLN A 152 8.07 15.47 -2.24
CA GLN A 152 8.34 16.14 -3.52
C GLN A 152 7.54 17.45 -3.68
N TRP A 153 6.61 17.73 -2.76
CA TRP A 153 5.89 19.01 -2.76
C TRP A 153 6.73 20.14 -2.19
N LEU A 154 6.21 21.37 -2.23
CA LEU A 154 6.90 22.58 -1.73
C LEU A 154 7.10 22.57 -0.20
N ILE A 155 6.28 21.80 0.51
CA ILE A 155 6.36 21.57 1.96
C ILE A 155 6.37 20.07 2.23
N SER A 156 6.90 19.66 3.37
CA SER A 156 7.09 18.24 3.69
C SER A 156 5.77 17.48 3.83
N PHE A 157 5.84 16.18 3.65
CA PHE A 157 4.73 15.26 3.87
C PHE A 157 4.06 15.44 5.25
N ASP A 158 4.86 15.56 6.30
CA ASP A 158 4.35 15.75 7.66
C ASP A 158 3.63 17.09 7.83
N GLU A 159 4.11 18.15 7.20
CA GLU A 159 3.46 19.46 7.26
C GLU A 159 2.16 19.49 6.47
N LEU A 160 2.13 18.86 5.29
CA LEU A 160 0.89 18.67 4.51
C LEU A 160 -0.18 17.95 5.33
N ARG A 161 0.18 16.87 6.02
CA ARG A 161 -0.75 16.12 6.87
C ARG A 161 -1.26 16.95 8.05
N LYS A 162 -0.41 17.76 8.68
CA LYS A 162 -0.84 18.69 9.73
C LYS A 162 -1.81 19.74 9.20
N LEU A 163 -1.53 20.31 8.03
CA LEU A 163 -2.44 21.27 7.39
C LEU A 163 -3.78 20.62 7.03
N ALA A 164 -3.77 19.38 6.51
CA ALA A 164 -4.99 18.62 6.27
C ALA A 164 -5.79 18.46 7.56
N LYS A 165 -5.16 17.93 8.63
CA LYS A 165 -5.79 17.71 9.92
C LYS A 165 -6.41 18.99 10.53
N VAL A 166 -5.65 20.10 10.49
CA VAL A 166 -6.12 21.40 11.00
C VAL A 166 -7.36 21.89 10.25
N ASN A 167 -7.36 21.74 8.92
CA ASN A 167 -8.48 22.20 8.11
C ASN A 167 -9.71 21.28 8.26
N TYR A 168 -9.52 19.97 8.29
CA TYR A 168 -10.59 19.03 8.58
C TYR A 168 -11.23 19.28 9.96
N THR A 169 -10.40 19.45 11.00
CA THR A 169 -10.90 19.77 12.34
C THR A 169 -11.78 21.03 12.35
N LYS A 170 -11.39 22.10 11.63
CA LYS A 170 -12.22 23.30 11.50
C LYS A 170 -13.54 23.06 10.76
N ALA A 171 -13.53 22.18 9.77
CA ALA A 171 -14.76 21.80 9.06
C ALA A 171 -15.68 20.98 9.96
N GLU A 172 -15.13 20.00 10.69
CA GLU A 172 -15.88 19.17 11.65
C GLU A 172 -16.48 19.98 12.81
N GLU A 173 -15.76 20.95 13.37
CA GLU A 173 -16.27 21.89 14.38
C GLU A 173 -17.49 22.66 13.88
N ALA A 174 -17.62 22.87 12.57
CA ALA A 174 -18.77 23.46 11.92
C ALA A 174 -19.84 22.42 11.49
N GLY A 175 -19.62 21.13 11.80
CA GLY A 175 -20.53 20.03 11.43
C GLY A 175 -20.44 19.62 9.96
N LEU A 176 -19.32 19.97 9.28
CA LEU A 176 -19.08 19.63 7.87
C LEU A 176 -18.02 18.56 7.75
N TYR A 177 -18.38 17.46 7.12
CA TYR A 177 -17.49 16.36 6.72
C TYR A 177 -18.12 15.61 5.55
N ASP A 178 -17.32 14.96 4.76
CA ASP A 178 -17.72 14.06 3.70
C ASP A 178 -17.05 12.68 3.89
N ASN A 179 -17.39 11.72 3.05
CA ASN A 179 -16.84 10.37 3.15
C ASN A 179 -15.31 10.37 2.98
N TYR A 180 -14.80 11.27 2.13
CA TYR A 180 -13.36 11.40 1.89
C TYR A 180 -12.63 11.95 3.13
N SER A 181 -13.15 13.00 3.75
CA SER A 181 -12.57 13.58 4.96
C SER A 181 -12.62 12.63 6.15
N LEU A 182 -13.69 11.84 6.30
CA LEU A 182 -13.78 10.80 7.32
C LEU A 182 -12.67 9.74 7.14
N PHE A 183 -12.44 9.30 5.89
CA PHE A 183 -11.37 8.37 5.59
C PHE A 183 -9.99 8.99 5.83
N ALA A 184 -9.77 10.21 5.38
CA ALA A 184 -8.52 10.95 5.51
C ALA A 184 -8.16 11.19 6.98
N MET A 185 -9.12 11.67 7.78
CA MET A 185 -8.92 11.90 9.22
C MET A 185 -8.58 10.61 9.94
N GLY A 186 -9.37 9.55 9.73
CA GLY A 186 -9.07 8.23 10.31
C GLY A 186 -7.68 7.74 9.95
N SER A 187 -7.25 7.92 8.71
CA SER A 187 -5.90 7.54 8.23
C SER A 187 -4.78 8.37 8.87
N ILE A 188 -4.99 9.69 9.02
CA ILE A 188 -4.06 10.57 9.73
C ILE A 188 -3.95 10.16 11.19
N GLU A 189 -5.06 9.87 11.84
CA GLU A 189 -5.12 9.52 13.26
C GLU A 189 -4.52 8.14 13.57
N ILE A 190 -4.62 7.17 12.65
CA ILE A 190 -3.85 5.91 12.76
C ILE A 190 -2.35 6.21 12.84
N ASN A 191 -1.84 7.04 11.95
CA ASN A 191 -0.42 7.39 11.93
C ASN A 191 0.00 8.19 13.18
N ASP A 192 -0.88 9.04 13.69
CA ASP A 192 -0.66 9.83 14.92
C ASP A 192 -0.87 8.97 16.19
N LYS A 193 -1.30 7.71 16.06
CA LYS A 193 -1.64 6.78 17.15
C LYS A 193 -2.82 7.25 18.00
N GLU A 194 -3.72 8.01 17.43
CA GLU A 194 -4.97 8.48 18.05
C GLU A 194 -6.11 7.48 17.75
N TRP A 195 -5.93 6.24 18.25
CA TRP A 195 -6.72 5.08 17.84
C TRP A 195 -8.24 5.24 18.06
N GLU A 196 -8.65 5.85 19.17
CA GLU A 196 -10.06 6.05 19.48
C GLU A 196 -10.73 7.04 18.51
N LYS A 197 -9.99 8.07 18.07
CA LYS A 197 -10.50 9.02 17.07
C LYS A 197 -10.60 8.34 15.71
N ALA A 198 -9.55 7.63 15.30
CA ALA A 198 -9.55 6.87 14.04
C ALA A 198 -10.71 5.86 13.98
N GLU A 199 -10.99 5.16 15.09
CA GLU A 199 -12.14 4.26 15.20
C GLU A 199 -13.45 5.02 14.95
N ASN A 200 -13.63 6.19 15.55
CA ASN A 200 -14.85 6.98 15.37
C ASN A 200 -15.07 7.41 13.93
N HIS A 201 -14.03 7.87 13.24
CA HIS A 201 -14.11 8.27 11.85
C HIS A 201 -14.44 7.08 10.92
N PHE A 202 -13.69 5.98 11.03
CA PHE A 202 -13.98 4.80 10.21
C PHE A 202 -15.32 4.14 10.55
N ALA A 203 -15.71 4.10 11.85
CA ALA A 203 -17.01 3.57 12.24
C ALA A 203 -18.16 4.44 11.72
N THR A 204 -17.95 5.74 11.58
CA THR A 204 -18.92 6.65 10.95
C THR A 204 -18.97 6.38 9.44
N LEU A 205 -17.83 6.30 8.79
CA LEU A 205 -17.75 6.04 7.35
C LEU A 205 -18.41 4.72 6.95
N VAL A 206 -18.17 3.62 7.65
CA VAL A 206 -18.79 2.32 7.32
C VAL A 206 -20.29 2.24 7.57
N LYS A 207 -20.88 3.17 8.33
CA LYS A 207 -22.34 3.29 8.45
C LYS A 207 -22.97 3.88 7.19
N VAL A 208 -22.26 4.77 6.53
CA VAL A 208 -22.70 5.45 5.31
C VAL A 208 -22.32 4.63 4.09
N GLU A 209 -21.08 4.18 4.01
CA GLU A 209 -20.53 3.34 2.94
C GLU A 209 -20.31 1.91 3.43
N ASN A 210 -21.37 1.17 3.63
CA ASN A 210 -21.30 -0.17 4.22
C ASN A 210 -20.62 -1.23 3.35
N GLU A 211 -20.35 -0.94 2.08
CA GLU A 211 -19.64 -1.78 1.12
C GLU A 211 -18.20 -1.30 0.85
N ASN A 212 -17.74 -0.27 1.54
CA ASN A 212 -16.38 0.23 1.42
C ASN A 212 -15.38 -0.71 2.13
N ALA A 213 -14.74 -1.57 1.35
CA ALA A 213 -13.77 -2.54 1.85
C ALA A 213 -12.62 -1.88 2.60
N SER A 214 -12.05 -0.81 2.03
CA SER A 214 -10.92 -0.08 2.65
C SER A 214 -11.30 0.55 4.00
N ALA A 215 -12.53 1.04 4.15
CA ALA A 215 -13.00 1.58 5.42
C ALA A 215 -13.14 0.48 6.49
N TRP A 216 -13.68 -0.70 6.11
CA TRP A 216 -13.74 -1.86 7.00
C TRP A 216 -12.35 -2.37 7.40
N TYR A 217 -11.39 -2.40 6.44
CA TYR A 217 -10.01 -2.79 6.71
C TYR A 217 -9.35 -1.84 7.74
N ASN A 218 -9.45 -0.53 7.52
CA ASN A 218 -8.83 0.46 8.40
C ASN A 218 -9.49 0.50 9.79
N LEU A 219 -10.81 0.29 9.87
CA LEU A 219 -11.49 0.10 11.15
C LEU A 219 -10.95 -1.13 11.88
N ALA A 220 -10.79 -2.25 11.19
CA ALA A 220 -10.21 -3.45 11.76
C ALA A 220 -8.76 -3.24 12.20
N LEU A 221 -7.93 -2.60 11.36
CA LEU A 221 -6.55 -2.26 11.68
C LEU A 221 -6.46 -1.38 12.94
N THR A 222 -7.35 -0.39 13.06
CA THR A 222 -7.44 0.47 14.24
C THR A 222 -7.72 -0.35 15.51
N LEU A 223 -8.64 -1.31 15.43
CA LEU A 223 -8.93 -2.21 16.55
C LEU A 223 -7.77 -3.17 16.88
N MET A 224 -7.03 -3.60 15.87
CA MET A 224 -5.79 -4.38 16.07
C MET A 224 -4.78 -3.59 16.91
N TYR A 225 -4.59 -2.30 16.62
CA TYR A 225 -3.72 -1.43 17.41
C TYR A 225 -4.21 -1.21 18.85
N GLN A 226 -5.53 -1.24 19.08
CA GLN A 226 -6.14 -1.17 20.41
C GLN A 226 -6.11 -2.53 21.15
N GLY A 227 -5.67 -3.64 20.51
CA GLY A 227 -5.66 -4.98 21.09
C GLY A 227 -7.04 -5.67 21.09
N ARG A 228 -8.03 -5.12 20.38
CA ARG A 228 -9.41 -5.63 20.26
C ARG A 228 -9.51 -6.62 19.09
N TYR A 229 -8.75 -7.71 19.15
CA TYR A 229 -8.52 -8.63 18.04
C TYR A 229 -9.79 -9.39 17.61
N GLU A 230 -10.66 -9.76 18.52
CA GLU A 230 -11.91 -10.47 18.22
C GLU A 230 -12.85 -9.58 17.38
N GLU A 231 -12.99 -8.33 17.76
CA GLU A 231 -13.81 -7.35 17.02
C GLU A 231 -13.19 -7.04 15.65
N ALA A 232 -11.87 -6.89 15.61
CA ALA A 232 -11.14 -6.69 14.35
C ALA A 232 -11.42 -7.80 13.33
N ARG A 233 -11.47 -9.07 13.76
CA ARG A 233 -11.78 -10.22 12.89
C ARG A 233 -13.14 -10.11 12.20
N GLU A 234 -14.15 -9.58 12.90
CA GLU A 234 -15.47 -9.39 12.30
C GLU A 234 -15.45 -8.33 11.18
N TYR A 235 -14.65 -7.28 11.35
CA TYR A 235 -14.54 -6.23 10.35
C TYR A 235 -13.60 -6.62 9.19
N ILE A 236 -12.53 -7.39 9.43
CA ILE A 236 -11.71 -7.98 8.37
C ILE A 236 -12.57 -8.85 7.44
N LYS A 237 -13.45 -9.69 7.99
CA LYS A 237 -14.35 -10.50 7.17
C LYS A 237 -15.29 -9.67 6.30
N LYS A 238 -15.74 -8.51 6.81
CA LYS A 238 -16.55 -7.58 6.01
C LYS A 238 -15.72 -6.94 4.90
N SER A 239 -14.48 -6.55 5.19
CA SER A 239 -13.54 -6.05 4.19
C SER A 239 -13.34 -7.08 3.08
N ILE A 240 -12.92 -8.30 3.39
CA ILE A 240 -12.74 -9.40 2.42
C ILE A 240 -13.99 -9.64 1.56
N LYS A 241 -15.18 -9.51 2.16
CA LYS A 241 -16.45 -9.70 1.45
C LYS A 241 -16.66 -8.68 0.34
N PHE A 242 -16.30 -7.42 0.60
CA PHE A 242 -16.55 -6.31 -0.32
C PHE A 242 -15.33 -5.97 -1.20
N GLU A 243 -14.13 -6.41 -0.81
CA GLU A 243 -12.94 -6.19 -1.61
C GLU A 243 -13.02 -6.93 -2.96
N THR A 244 -12.71 -6.24 -4.03
CA THR A 244 -12.70 -6.76 -5.40
C THR A 244 -11.28 -6.97 -5.94
N ASN A 245 -10.30 -6.23 -5.41
CA ASN A 245 -8.90 -6.36 -5.80
C ASN A 245 -8.26 -7.57 -5.10
N GLU A 246 -7.74 -8.52 -5.89
CA GLU A 246 -7.10 -9.73 -5.35
C GLU A 246 -5.83 -9.41 -4.55
N ASP A 247 -5.08 -8.35 -4.92
CA ASP A 247 -3.86 -7.97 -4.22
C ASP A 247 -4.15 -7.40 -2.82
N TRP A 248 -5.21 -6.62 -2.68
CA TRP A 248 -5.63 -6.10 -1.37
C TRP A 248 -6.20 -7.18 -0.45
N LYS A 249 -6.87 -8.19 -1.02
CA LYS A 249 -7.29 -9.36 -0.24
C LYS A 249 -6.12 -10.09 0.43
N ILE A 250 -4.93 -10.01 -0.12
CA ILE A 250 -3.73 -10.59 0.51
C ILE A 250 -3.52 -9.96 1.88
N ASP A 251 -3.48 -8.62 1.95
CA ASP A 251 -3.24 -7.88 3.20
C ASP A 251 -4.34 -8.16 4.23
N GLU A 252 -5.57 -8.33 3.78
CA GLU A 252 -6.70 -8.68 4.64
C GLU A 252 -6.54 -10.08 5.27
N TYR A 253 -6.12 -11.08 4.49
CA TYR A 253 -5.84 -12.42 5.03
C TYR A 253 -4.62 -12.43 5.96
N LEU A 254 -3.60 -11.63 5.67
CA LEU A 254 -2.44 -11.47 6.55
C LEU A 254 -2.84 -10.80 7.87
N LEU A 255 -3.59 -9.70 7.82
CA LEU A 255 -4.09 -9.02 9.02
C LEU A 255 -5.00 -9.93 9.86
N TRP A 256 -5.86 -10.74 9.19
CA TRP A 256 -6.71 -11.73 9.87
C TRP A 256 -5.89 -12.80 10.57
N SER A 257 -4.85 -13.32 9.92
CA SER A 257 -3.90 -14.25 10.53
C SER A 257 -3.21 -13.65 11.75
N ASP A 258 -2.70 -12.42 11.64
CA ASP A 258 -2.03 -11.70 12.72
C ASP A 258 -2.94 -11.52 13.94
N SER A 259 -4.23 -11.28 13.73
CA SER A 259 -5.20 -11.17 14.83
C SER A 259 -5.28 -12.41 15.71
N TYR A 260 -4.98 -13.59 15.16
CA TYR A 260 -4.87 -14.83 15.92
C TYR A 260 -3.49 -14.98 16.58
N LEU A 261 -2.41 -14.62 15.87
CA LEU A 261 -1.05 -14.70 16.41
C LEU A 261 -0.85 -13.79 17.63
N TYR A 262 -1.46 -12.62 17.65
CA TYR A 262 -1.42 -11.73 18.82
C TYR A 262 -2.10 -12.31 20.07
N LYS A 263 -2.95 -13.33 19.89
CA LYS A 263 -3.58 -14.11 20.97
C LYS A 263 -2.90 -15.45 21.22
N ASP A 264 -1.73 -15.67 20.65
CA ASP A 264 -1.01 -16.95 20.67
C ASP A 264 -1.82 -18.13 20.07
N ASP A 265 -2.91 -17.86 19.31
CA ASP A 265 -3.69 -18.86 18.58
C ASP A 265 -3.09 -19.14 17.20
N VAL A 266 -1.99 -19.91 17.22
CA VAL A 266 -1.26 -20.26 15.98
C VAL A 266 -2.10 -21.12 15.05
N ASP A 267 -2.98 -21.98 15.58
CA ASP A 267 -3.82 -22.85 14.75
C ASP A 267 -4.92 -22.05 14.04
N GLY A 268 -5.47 -21.04 14.71
CA GLY A 268 -6.38 -20.07 14.08
C GLY A 268 -5.72 -19.32 12.92
N ALA A 269 -4.50 -18.84 13.10
CA ALA A 269 -3.72 -18.18 12.06
C ALA A 269 -3.48 -19.10 10.85
N ILE A 270 -3.03 -20.34 11.09
CA ILE A 270 -2.81 -21.34 10.04
C ILE A 270 -4.12 -21.63 9.26
N LYS A 271 -5.25 -21.73 9.96
CA LYS A 271 -6.54 -21.94 9.31
C LYS A 271 -6.90 -20.80 8.36
N VAL A 272 -6.72 -19.57 8.81
CA VAL A 272 -6.98 -18.36 7.99
C VAL A 272 -6.09 -18.33 6.75
N LEU A 273 -4.77 -18.53 6.91
CA LEU A 273 -3.86 -18.52 5.75
C LEU A 273 -4.11 -19.68 4.79
N ASN A 274 -4.52 -20.84 5.26
CA ASN A 274 -4.95 -21.94 4.36
C ASN A 274 -6.21 -21.57 3.57
N GLU A 275 -7.17 -20.85 4.18
CA GLU A 275 -8.33 -20.32 3.48
C GLU A 275 -7.89 -19.29 2.42
N GLY A 276 -7.07 -18.31 2.80
CA GLY A 276 -6.52 -17.29 1.89
C GLY A 276 -5.75 -17.92 0.74
N LYS A 277 -4.85 -18.87 1.02
CA LYS A 277 -4.11 -19.61 0.02
C LYS A 277 -5.01 -20.29 -1.01
N LYS A 278 -6.11 -20.89 -0.57
CA LYS A 278 -7.10 -21.52 -1.46
C LYS A 278 -7.85 -20.49 -2.31
N LYS A 279 -8.27 -19.38 -1.71
CA LYS A 279 -9.04 -18.31 -2.38
C LYS A 279 -8.20 -17.53 -3.38
N LEU A 280 -6.95 -17.27 -3.05
CA LEU A 280 -6.00 -16.48 -3.83
C LEU A 280 -5.03 -17.35 -4.67
N LYS A 281 -5.45 -18.56 -5.05
CA LYS A 281 -4.76 -19.45 -5.99
C LYS A 281 -3.28 -19.70 -5.65
N ASN A 282 -2.98 -19.96 -4.38
CA ASN A 282 -1.63 -20.11 -3.84
C ASN A 282 -0.76 -18.85 -3.98
N ASN A 283 -1.35 -17.68 -3.72
CA ASN A 283 -0.60 -16.43 -3.72
C ASN A 283 0.70 -16.56 -2.93
N LEU A 284 1.75 -15.94 -3.45
CA LEU A 284 3.11 -16.00 -2.93
C LEU A 284 3.19 -15.55 -1.45
N ASN A 285 2.66 -14.36 -1.13
CA ASN A 285 2.78 -13.76 0.19
C ASN A 285 2.08 -14.61 1.26
N VAL A 286 0.86 -15.09 0.95
CA VAL A 286 0.09 -15.97 1.84
C VAL A 286 0.80 -17.32 2.03
N THR A 287 1.39 -17.87 0.96
CA THR A 287 2.13 -19.14 1.02
C THR A 287 3.41 -19.00 1.84
N PHE A 288 4.16 -17.92 1.64
CA PHE A 288 5.38 -17.62 2.39
C PHE A 288 5.08 -17.40 3.87
N GLU A 289 4.04 -16.60 4.20
CA GLU A 289 3.66 -16.34 5.59
C GLU A 289 3.19 -17.62 6.30
N LEU A 290 2.46 -18.52 5.61
CA LEU A 290 2.11 -19.82 6.14
C LEU A 290 3.38 -20.66 6.45
N GLY A 291 4.37 -20.64 5.57
CA GLY A 291 5.69 -21.25 5.81
C GLY A 291 6.38 -20.67 7.04
N LYS A 292 6.38 -19.34 7.19
CA LYS A 292 6.92 -18.65 8.38
C LYS A 292 6.25 -19.11 9.66
N ILE A 293 4.92 -19.22 9.68
CA ILE A 293 4.19 -19.65 10.88
C ILE A 293 4.56 -21.09 11.24
N TYR A 294 4.63 -22.01 10.29
CA TYR A 294 5.10 -23.36 10.56
C TYR A 294 6.53 -23.39 11.09
N PHE A 295 7.39 -22.56 10.54
CA PHE A 295 8.81 -22.50 10.92
C PHE A 295 9.00 -21.88 12.31
N VAL A 296 8.43 -20.70 12.55
CA VAL A 296 8.73 -19.87 13.74
C VAL A 296 7.91 -20.26 14.96
N TYR A 297 6.64 -20.63 14.76
CA TYR A 297 5.69 -20.84 15.85
C TYR A 297 5.38 -22.31 16.13
N LYS A 298 5.35 -23.14 15.08
CA LYS A 298 5.07 -24.59 15.25
C LYS A 298 6.31 -25.43 15.31
N TYR A 299 7.46 -24.93 14.87
CA TYR A 299 8.71 -25.70 14.71
C TYR A 299 8.51 -26.93 13.80
N ASP A 300 7.52 -26.88 12.90
CA ASP A 300 7.22 -27.93 11.92
C ASP A 300 7.98 -27.65 10.62
N TYR A 301 9.27 -27.98 10.65
CA TYR A 301 10.17 -27.70 9.53
C TYR A 301 9.76 -28.42 8.24
N ALA A 302 9.09 -29.56 8.33
CA ALA A 302 8.63 -30.30 7.14
C ALA A 302 7.51 -29.55 6.41
N LYS A 303 6.54 -29.00 7.15
CA LYS A 303 5.48 -28.18 6.56
C LYS A 303 6.01 -26.83 6.11
N ALA A 304 6.88 -26.19 6.91
CA ALA A 304 7.51 -24.94 6.52
C ALA A 304 8.26 -25.08 5.20
N GLU A 305 9.10 -26.09 5.07
CA GLU A 305 9.86 -26.38 3.85
C GLU A 305 8.95 -26.57 2.62
N LYS A 306 7.82 -27.30 2.80
CA LYS A 306 6.86 -27.49 1.71
C LYS A 306 6.32 -26.16 1.19
N GLU A 307 5.96 -25.25 2.11
CA GLU A 307 5.44 -23.92 1.73
C GLU A 307 6.53 -23.04 1.14
N PHE A 308 7.74 -23.05 1.69
CA PHE A 308 8.88 -22.30 1.16
C PHE A 308 9.31 -22.78 -0.23
N ILE A 309 9.34 -24.07 -0.48
CA ILE A 309 9.60 -24.63 -1.83
C ILE A 309 8.51 -24.20 -2.82
N ALA A 310 7.26 -24.16 -2.39
CA ALA A 310 6.17 -23.67 -3.24
C ALA A 310 6.31 -22.18 -3.55
N ALA A 311 6.71 -21.37 -2.60
CA ALA A 311 6.98 -19.94 -2.78
C ALA A 311 8.15 -19.69 -3.72
N VAL A 312 9.30 -20.33 -3.50
CA VAL A 312 10.48 -20.21 -4.37
C VAL A 312 10.22 -20.72 -5.79
N LYS A 313 9.38 -21.73 -5.94
CA LYS A 313 8.98 -22.21 -7.26
C LYS A 313 8.14 -21.18 -8.03
N SER A 314 7.35 -20.40 -7.34
CA SER A 314 6.52 -19.32 -7.91
C SER A 314 7.34 -18.08 -8.23
N GLU A 315 8.23 -17.69 -7.31
CA GLU A 315 9.10 -16.51 -7.44
C GLU A 315 10.52 -16.86 -6.94
N PRO A 316 11.51 -16.99 -7.83
CA PRO A 316 12.88 -17.40 -7.49
C PRO A 316 13.55 -16.52 -6.43
N ARG A 317 13.30 -15.21 -6.46
CA ARG A 317 13.95 -14.24 -5.56
C ARG A 317 13.61 -14.45 -4.09
N VAL A 318 12.48 -15.08 -3.79
CA VAL A 318 12.07 -15.40 -2.41
C VAL A 318 13.02 -16.37 -1.70
N VAL A 319 13.89 -17.05 -2.46
CA VAL A 319 14.89 -17.94 -1.84
C VAL A 319 15.78 -17.19 -0.84
N SER A 320 16.11 -15.93 -1.10
CA SER A 320 16.87 -15.08 -0.16
C SER A 320 16.17 -14.90 1.18
N ASP A 321 14.88 -14.59 1.15
CA ASP A 321 14.10 -14.36 2.37
C ASP A 321 13.96 -15.65 3.19
N VAL A 322 13.74 -16.78 2.52
CA VAL A 322 13.69 -18.09 3.19
C VAL A 322 15.03 -18.43 3.85
N LEU A 323 16.13 -18.25 3.12
CA LEU A 323 17.47 -18.54 3.64
C LEU A 323 17.83 -17.60 4.79
N ALA A 324 17.51 -16.31 4.70
CA ALA A 324 17.69 -15.35 5.78
C ALA A 324 16.90 -15.76 7.04
N LEU A 325 15.66 -16.24 6.88
CA LEU A 325 14.85 -16.72 7.99
C LEU A 325 15.46 -17.96 8.66
N ILE A 326 15.92 -18.95 7.88
CA ILE A 326 16.56 -20.16 8.41
C ILE A 326 17.88 -19.81 9.10
N ALA A 327 18.68 -18.92 8.50
CA ALA A 327 19.96 -18.48 9.07
C ALA A 327 19.82 -17.82 10.46
N GLN A 328 18.71 -17.11 10.71
CA GLN A 328 18.43 -16.51 12.01
C GLN A 328 18.31 -17.54 13.15
N THR A 329 17.99 -18.78 12.84
CA THR A 329 17.94 -19.86 13.83
C THR A 329 19.31 -20.51 14.08
N GLN A 330 20.31 -20.19 13.28
CA GLN A 330 21.64 -20.82 13.26
C GLN A 330 21.60 -22.34 12.99
N ASP A 331 20.52 -22.84 12.44
CA ASP A 331 20.38 -24.23 12.02
C ASP A 331 20.95 -24.43 10.62
N TRP A 332 22.28 -24.46 10.54
CA TRP A 332 23.02 -24.57 9.30
C TRP A 332 22.84 -25.93 8.59
N GLU A 333 22.39 -26.94 9.30
CA GLU A 333 22.05 -28.24 8.69
C GLU A 333 20.78 -28.14 7.86
N ASN A 334 19.71 -27.59 8.42
CA ASN A 334 18.46 -27.34 7.69
C ASN A 334 18.66 -26.27 6.59
N TYR A 335 19.53 -25.29 6.83
CA TYR A 335 19.91 -24.29 5.82
C TYR A 335 20.48 -24.96 4.56
N ILE A 336 21.51 -25.79 4.71
CA ILE A 336 22.14 -26.51 3.56
C ILE A 336 21.19 -27.50 2.91
N LYS A 337 20.39 -28.21 3.72
CA LYS A 337 19.36 -29.13 3.22
C LYS A 337 18.32 -28.41 2.37
N PHE A 338 17.87 -27.24 2.80
CA PHE A 338 16.94 -26.41 2.00
C PHE A 338 17.57 -25.98 0.68
N ILE A 339 18.81 -25.49 0.70
CA ILE A 339 19.57 -25.12 -0.49
C ILE A 339 19.66 -26.29 -1.48
N GLY A 340 19.96 -27.50 -1.00
CA GLY A 340 20.00 -28.71 -1.86
C GLY A 340 18.67 -29.02 -2.57
N LYS A 341 17.54 -28.56 -2.01
CA LYS A 341 16.22 -28.64 -2.66
C LYS A 341 15.98 -27.45 -3.59
N ALA A 342 16.34 -26.24 -3.15
CA ALA A 342 16.20 -25.01 -3.92
C ALA A 342 17.00 -25.09 -5.24
N LYS A 343 18.22 -25.65 -5.25
CA LYS A 343 19.02 -25.89 -6.45
C LYS A 343 18.34 -26.76 -7.51
N LYS A 344 17.36 -27.57 -7.14
CA LYS A 344 16.59 -28.39 -8.10
C LYS A 344 15.50 -27.60 -8.81
N LEU A 345 15.18 -26.41 -8.28
CA LEU A 345 14.27 -25.48 -8.89
C LEU A 345 15.03 -24.59 -9.89
N HIS A 346 14.30 -24.06 -10.86
CA HIS A 346 14.86 -23.11 -11.83
C HIS A 346 16.26 -23.50 -12.40
N SER A 347 16.43 -24.81 -12.68
CA SER A 347 17.76 -25.39 -13.05
C SER A 347 18.35 -24.84 -14.34
N LYS A 348 17.58 -24.13 -15.15
CA LYS A 348 18.01 -23.47 -16.39
C LYS A 348 18.33 -21.99 -16.24
N ASP A 349 18.09 -21.43 -15.06
CA ASP A 349 18.35 -20.06 -14.71
C ASP A 349 19.74 -19.97 -14.06
N ASP A 350 20.73 -19.54 -14.84
CA ASP A 350 22.12 -19.51 -14.39
C ASP A 350 22.35 -18.44 -13.29
N GLU A 351 21.62 -17.29 -13.32
CA GLU A 351 21.67 -16.29 -12.25
C GLU A 351 21.17 -16.88 -10.93
N TYR A 352 19.97 -17.48 -10.95
CA TYR A 352 19.41 -18.14 -9.77
C TYR A 352 20.32 -19.25 -9.23
N GLN A 353 20.85 -20.12 -10.11
CA GLN A 353 21.73 -21.21 -9.72
C GLN A 353 23.04 -20.69 -9.12
N GLY A 354 23.61 -19.64 -9.70
CA GLY A 354 24.80 -18.97 -9.17
C GLY A 354 24.55 -18.36 -7.80
N TYR A 355 23.44 -17.64 -7.64
CA TYR A 355 23.06 -17.05 -6.35
C TYR A 355 22.84 -18.12 -5.27
N VAL A 356 22.09 -19.18 -5.55
CA VAL A 356 21.85 -20.26 -4.58
C VAL A 356 23.15 -21.02 -4.26
N GLY A 357 24.08 -21.16 -5.21
CA GLY A 357 25.41 -21.71 -5.00
C GLY A 357 26.27 -20.83 -4.09
N TYR A 358 26.24 -19.52 -4.29
CA TYR A 358 26.89 -18.54 -3.42
C TYR A 358 26.37 -18.64 -1.97
N MET A 359 25.04 -18.70 -1.78
CA MET A 359 24.43 -18.86 -0.45
C MET A 359 24.81 -20.23 0.18
N ALA A 360 24.97 -21.29 -0.63
CA ALA A 360 25.46 -22.58 -0.16
C ALA A 360 26.89 -22.48 0.39
N ALA A 361 27.75 -21.79 -0.34
CA ALA A 361 29.14 -21.59 0.07
C ALA A 361 29.23 -20.86 1.42
N GLN A 362 28.40 -19.81 1.62
CA GLN A 362 28.32 -19.14 2.91
C GLN A 362 27.90 -20.10 4.04
N GLY A 363 26.90 -20.93 3.82
CA GLY A 363 26.46 -21.92 4.79
C GLY A 363 27.53 -22.94 5.14
N TYR A 364 28.30 -23.43 4.15
CA TYR A 364 29.40 -24.34 4.37
C TYR A 364 30.59 -23.67 5.10
N LEU A 365 30.92 -22.42 4.77
CA LEU A 365 31.95 -21.65 5.49
C LEU A 365 31.63 -21.53 6.97
N ILE A 366 30.39 -21.18 7.30
CA ILE A 366 29.98 -21.05 8.72
C ILE A 366 30.05 -22.39 9.44
N LYS A 367 29.78 -23.51 8.75
CA LYS A 367 29.95 -24.85 9.30
C LYS A 367 31.43 -25.31 9.40
N GLY A 368 32.36 -24.58 8.83
CA GLY A 368 33.76 -24.96 8.75
C GLY A 368 34.04 -26.03 7.70
N ASP A 369 33.14 -26.27 6.77
CA ASP A 369 33.33 -27.18 5.63
C ASP A 369 33.88 -26.40 4.42
N PHE A 370 35.20 -26.09 4.50
CA PHE A 370 35.89 -25.25 3.51
C PHE A 370 36.01 -25.90 2.15
N GLU A 371 36.03 -27.25 2.08
CA GLU A 371 36.11 -27.97 0.78
C GLU A 371 34.78 -27.85 0.03
N SER A 372 33.65 -28.09 0.72
CA SER A 372 32.33 -27.91 0.12
C SER A 372 32.08 -26.45 -0.25
N ALA A 373 32.49 -25.49 0.59
CA ALA A 373 32.39 -24.07 0.31
C ALA A 373 33.13 -23.69 -0.98
N LYS A 374 34.38 -24.13 -1.14
CA LYS A 374 35.19 -23.85 -2.34
C LYS A 374 34.54 -24.42 -3.61
N LYS A 375 34.03 -25.64 -3.54
CA LYS A 375 33.34 -26.27 -4.66
C LYS A 375 32.09 -25.50 -5.09
N GLU A 376 31.32 -25.05 -4.11
CA GLU A 376 30.12 -24.24 -4.36
C GLU A 376 30.45 -22.86 -4.94
N LEU A 377 31.54 -22.22 -4.49
CA LEU A 377 32.04 -20.98 -5.06
C LEU A 377 32.47 -21.14 -6.52
N ASP A 378 33.15 -22.22 -6.85
CA ASP A 378 33.62 -22.49 -8.25
C ASP A 378 32.42 -22.66 -9.17
N ASP A 379 31.40 -23.41 -8.76
CA ASP A 379 30.18 -23.61 -9.57
C ASP A 379 29.36 -22.30 -9.69
N ALA A 380 29.19 -21.59 -8.56
CA ALA A 380 28.45 -20.35 -8.52
C ALA A 380 29.07 -19.24 -9.39
N GLU A 381 30.40 -19.07 -9.32
CA GLU A 381 31.13 -18.12 -10.16
C GLU A 381 30.93 -18.39 -11.64
N ASN A 382 31.04 -19.67 -12.06
CA ASN A 382 30.81 -20.06 -13.46
C ASN A 382 29.38 -19.71 -13.90
N LYS A 383 28.38 -19.89 -13.03
CA LYS A 383 26.99 -19.60 -13.34
C LYS A 383 26.75 -18.10 -13.45
N LEU A 384 27.25 -17.32 -12.48
CA LEU A 384 27.09 -15.86 -12.47
C LEU A 384 27.80 -15.17 -13.63
N LYS A 385 29.01 -15.69 -14.03
CA LYS A 385 29.71 -15.22 -15.23
C LYS A 385 28.91 -15.50 -16.50
N LYS A 386 28.26 -16.66 -16.57
CA LYS A 386 27.43 -17.03 -17.74
C LYS A 386 26.15 -16.18 -17.77
N ALA A 387 25.63 -15.74 -16.61
CA ALA A 387 24.50 -14.84 -16.50
C ALA A 387 24.89 -13.35 -16.66
N GLU A 388 26.18 -13.04 -16.80
CA GLU A 388 26.73 -11.68 -16.97
C GLU A 388 26.47 -10.75 -15.74
N VAL A 389 26.35 -11.34 -14.53
CA VAL A 389 26.10 -10.61 -13.27
C VAL A 389 27.18 -10.84 -12.19
N TYR A 390 28.29 -11.49 -12.55
CA TYR A 390 29.35 -11.84 -11.58
C TYR A 390 30.01 -10.60 -10.96
N GLU A 391 30.13 -9.52 -11.69
CA GLU A 391 30.78 -8.29 -11.23
C GLU A 391 30.13 -7.74 -9.93
N ASP A 392 28.83 -7.96 -9.78
CA ASP A 392 28.07 -7.55 -8.59
C ASP A 392 28.45 -8.34 -7.31
N TYR A 393 29.13 -9.49 -7.49
CA TYR A 393 29.51 -10.42 -6.41
C TYR A 393 31.04 -10.58 -6.24
N GLU A 394 31.85 -10.05 -7.15
CA GLU A 394 33.29 -10.34 -7.26
C GLU A 394 34.04 -10.13 -5.94
N GLU A 395 33.85 -8.99 -5.29
CA GLU A 395 34.49 -8.65 -4.01
C GLU A 395 34.20 -9.71 -2.93
N THR A 396 32.94 -10.09 -2.79
CA THR A 396 32.53 -11.09 -1.78
C THR A 396 33.07 -12.48 -2.11
N PHE A 397 33.18 -12.85 -3.40
CA PHE A 397 33.79 -14.12 -3.80
C PHE A 397 35.28 -14.18 -3.45
N VAL A 398 36.01 -13.07 -3.62
CA VAL A 398 37.43 -12.96 -3.24
C VAL A 398 37.57 -13.16 -1.74
N GLU A 399 36.82 -12.46 -0.91
CA GLU A 399 36.84 -12.59 0.56
C GLU A 399 36.53 -14.03 1.01
N MET A 400 35.53 -14.66 0.43
CA MET A 400 35.16 -16.04 0.80
C MET A 400 36.23 -17.05 0.39
N ARG A 401 36.93 -16.83 -0.72
CA ARG A 401 38.05 -17.68 -1.17
C ARG A 401 39.27 -17.51 -0.25
N GLU A 402 39.56 -16.30 0.20
CA GLU A 402 40.61 -16.04 1.17
C GLU A 402 40.33 -16.77 2.50
N LEU A 403 39.11 -16.69 3.00
CA LEU A 403 38.67 -17.44 4.18
C LEU A 403 38.85 -18.95 4.02
N CYS A 404 38.48 -19.51 2.86
CA CYS A 404 38.71 -20.92 2.56
C CYS A 404 40.23 -21.30 2.56
N ALA A 405 41.08 -20.39 2.08
CA ALA A 405 42.53 -20.64 1.99
C ALA A 405 43.25 -20.52 3.34
N GLU A 406 42.80 -19.64 4.21
CA GLU A 406 43.38 -19.41 5.52
C GLU A 406 43.02 -20.49 6.56
N GLN A 407 41.77 -20.93 6.55
CA GLN A 407 41.23 -21.85 7.55
C GLN A 407 41.17 -23.31 7.09
N GLY A 408 41.39 -23.59 5.83
CA GLY A 408 41.50 -24.94 5.26
C GLY A 408 42.90 -25.55 5.32
N LYS A 409 43.82 -24.89 6.04
CA LYS A 409 45.18 -25.40 6.34
C LYS A 409 45.18 -26.10 7.70
#